data_be886ae1799aff6c7c6d09541c081b28
#
_entry.id   be886ae1799aff6c7c6d09541c081b28
#
_cell.length_a   1.000
_cell.length_b   1.000
_cell.length_c   1.000
_cell.angle_alpha   90.00
_cell.angle_beta   90.00
_cell.angle_gamma   90.00
#
_symmetry.space_group_name_H-M   'P 1'
#
loop_
_entity.id
_entity.type
_entity.pdbx_description
1 polymer ?
#
loop_
_entity_poly.entity_id
_entity_poly.type
_entity_poly.pdbx_seq_one_letter_code
_entity_poly.pdbx_strand_id
1 'polypeptide(L)'
;PILDGKFEILDIIPEGAKRPNFSKFVLRNDINGETFECMPVGDASTRQSYLINKDKFIGKIAFAEFRCRSGVKEVPSHGNVIKILDNEPTRLPNNNEEES
;
A
#
# COMPACT_ATOMS: atom_id res chain seq x y z
N PRO A 1 16.97 -2.65 10.28
CA PRO A 1 16.67 -3.34 9.02
C PRO A 1 15.36 -2.89 8.44
N ILE A 2 15.24 -3.01 7.13
CA ILE A 2 14.03 -2.62 6.44
C ILE A 2 13.18 -3.86 6.23
N LEU A 3 11.91 -3.72 6.54
CA LEU A 3 10.94 -4.78 6.32
C LEU A 3 10.16 -4.45 5.06
N ASP A 4 9.47 -5.44 4.52
CA ASP A 4 8.60 -5.19 3.37
C ASP A 4 7.39 -6.10 3.42
N GLY A 5 6.41 -5.76 2.59
CA GLY A 5 5.20 -6.56 2.51
C GLY A 5 4.32 -6.12 1.38
N LYS A 6 3.29 -6.90 1.14
CA LYS A 6 2.29 -6.65 0.12
C LYS A 6 0.96 -6.38 0.81
N PHE A 7 0.34 -5.28 0.46
CA PHE A 7 -0.87 -4.84 1.14
C PHE A 7 -1.91 -4.43 0.11
N GLU A 8 -3.16 -4.78 0.35
CA GLU A 8 -4.23 -4.42 -0.57
C GLU A 8 -4.51 -2.92 -0.49
N ILE A 9 -4.66 -2.29 -1.64
CA ILE A 9 -4.98 -0.86 -1.72
C ILE A 9 -6.49 -0.70 -1.57
N LEU A 10 -6.88 -0.06 -0.48
CA LEU A 10 -8.31 0.16 -0.20
C LEU A 10 -8.78 1.49 -0.76
N ASP A 11 -7.91 2.49 -0.77
CA ASP A 11 -8.27 3.81 -1.27
C ASP A 11 -7.00 4.60 -1.53
N ILE A 12 -7.15 5.70 -2.24
CA ILE A 12 -6.07 6.65 -2.47
C ILE A 12 -6.68 8.01 -2.18
N ILE A 13 -6.07 8.75 -1.27
CA ILE A 13 -6.62 10.02 -0.79
C ILE A 13 -5.56 11.11 -0.92
N PRO A 14 -5.96 12.38 -0.84
CA PRO A 14 -4.99 13.47 -0.83
C PRO A 14 -4.07 13.38 0.37
N GLU A 15 -2.82 13.76 0.17
CA GLU A 15 -1.82 13.67 1.24
C GLU A 15 -2.19 14.56 2.41
N GLY A 16 -2.68 15.76 2.13
CA GLY A 16 -3.07 16.68 3.19
C GLY A 16 -3.35 18.06 2.62
N ALA A 17 -3.69 18.99 3.50
CA ALA A 17 -4.07 20.34 3.08
C ALA A 17 -2.94 21.06 2.36
N LYS A 18 -1.70 20.79 2.72
CA LYS A 18 -0.56 21.46 2.09
C LYS A 18 -0.24 20.88 0.74
N ARG A 19 -0.61 19.65 0.49
CA ARG A 19 -0.33 18.98 -0.78
C ARG A 19 -1.56 18.21 -1.24
N PRO A 20 -2.64 18.93 -1.58
CA PRO A 20 -3.89 18.26 -1.92
C PRO A 20 -3.83 17.47 -3.21
N ASN A 21 -2.84 17.72 -4.06
CA ASN A 21 -2.72 16.99 -5.32
C ASN A 21 -1.81 15.77 -5.20
N PHE A 22 -1.16 15.60 -4.08
CA PHE A 22 -0.30 14.43 -3.86
C PHE A 22 -1.12 13.32 -3.22
N SER A 23 -0.71 12.10 -3.44
CA SER A 23 -1.49 10.95 -3.02
C SER A 23 -0.93 10.31 -1.75
N LYS A 24 -1.84 9.67 -1.02
CA LYS A 24 -1.51 8.86 0.13
C LYS A 24 -2.37 7.62 0.02
N PHE A 25 -1.77 6.44 0.17
CA PHE A 25 -2.48 5.18 0.00
C PHE A 25 -3.05 4.72 1.32
N VAL A 26 -4.29 4.26 1.29
CA VAL A 26 -4.91 3.60 2.44
C VAL A 26 -4.82 2.11 2.18
N LEU A 27 -4.09 1.41 3.02
CA LEU A 27 -3.77 0.01 2.83
C LEU A 27 -4.36 -0.84 3.94
N ARG A 28 -4.55 -2.12 3.66
CA ARG A 28 -5.01 -3.07 4.65
C ARG A 28 -3.82 -3.81 5.23
N ASN A 29 -3.71 -3.79 6.56
CA ASN A 29 -2.63 -4.49 7.25
C ASN A 29 -2.79 -6.00 7.05
N ASP A 30 -1.69 -6.66 6.71
CA ASP A 30 -1.70 -8.06 6.33
C ASP A 30 -1.97 -9.01 7.49
N ILE A 31 -1.69 -8.61 8.71
CA ILE A 31 -1.81 -9.53 9.85
C ILE A 31 -3.12 -9.39 10.61
N ASN A 32 -3.83 -8.29 10.47
CA ASN A 32 -5.06 -8.10 11.25
C ASN A 32 -6.17 -7.34 10.55
N GLY A 33 -5.98 -6.99 9.29
CA GLY A 33 -7.01 -6.29 8.53
C GLY A 33 -7.24 -4.84 8.89
N GLU A 34 -6.50 -4.29 9.85
CA GLU A 34 -6.62 -2.88 10.17
C GLU A 34 -6.09 -2.04 9.03
N THR A 35 -6.55 -0.79 8.94
CA THR A 35 -6.09 0.08 7.87
C THR A 35 -4.95 0.97 8.33
N PHE A 36 -4.09 1.34 7.41
CA PHE A 36 -3.03 2.28 7.68
C PHE A 36 -2.73 3.07 6.42
N GLU A 37 -2.04 4.18 6.58
CA GLU A 37 -1.72 5.06 5.47
C GLU A 37 -0.24 4.99 5.15
N CYS A 38 0.09 5.07 3.86
CA CYS A 38 1.46 4.95 3.42
C CYS A 38 1.63 5.77 2.15
N MET A 39 2.69 6.57 2.09
CA MET A 39 2.90 7.43 0.94
C MET A 39 3.73 6.72 -0.12
N PRO A 40 3.43 6.97 -1.40
CA PRO A 40 4.21 6.35 -2.48
C PRO A 40 5.52 7.10 -2.69
N VAL A 41 6.50 6.40 -3.24
CA VAL A 41 7.73 7.03 -3.72
C VAL A 41 7.49 7.51 -5.13
N GLY A 42 8.36 8.38 -5.59
CA GLY A 42 8.32 8.87 -6.97
C GLY A 42 8.33 10.38 -7.02
N ASP A 43 8.42 10.90 -8.24
CA ASP A 43 8.40 12.34 -8.41
C ASP A 43 6.97 12.87 -8.29
N ALA A 44 6.82 14.18 -8.36
CA ALA A 44 5.52 14.81 -8.16
C ALA A 44 4.49 14.31 -9.16
N SER A 45 4.90 14.21 -10.42
CA SER A 45 3.98 13.78 -11.47
C SER A 45 3.46 12.38 -11.20
N THR A 46 4.33 11.45 -10.82
CA THR A 46 3.94 10.08 -10.53
C THR A 46 3.00 10.02 -9.35
N ARG A 47 3.35 10.73 -8.28
CA ARG A 47 2.54 10.70 -7.06
C ARG A 47 1.17 11.32 -7.28
N GLN A 48 1.08 12.36 -8.09
CA GLN A 48 -0.19 12.98 -8.41
C GLN A 48 -1.05 12.09 -9.30
N SER A 49 -0.40 11.36 -10.21
CA SER A 49 -1.15 10.50 -11.12
C SER A 49 -1.88 9.38 -10.39
N TYR A 50 -1.36 8.92 -9.26
CA TYR A 50 -2.05 7.89 -8.49
C TYR A 50 -3.42 8.39 -8.00
N LEU A 51 -3.48 9.66 -7.58
CA LEU A 51 -4.74 10.22 -7.11
C LEU A 51 -5.71 10.45 -8.27
N ILE A 52 -5.21 10.98 -9.37
CA ILE A 52 -6.05 11.25 -10.53
C ILE A 52 -6.66 9.96 -11.08
N ASN A 53 -5.88 8.90 -11.09
CA ASN A 53 -6.29 7.61 -11.65
C ASN A 53 -6.60 6.59 -10.58
N LYS A 54 -7.08 7.03 -9.43
CA LYS A 54 -7.21 6.13 -8.28
C LYS A 54 -8.03 4.89 -8.58
N ASP A 55 -9.04 5.01 -9.42
CA ASP A 55 -9.89 3.86 -9.71
C ASP A 55 -9.15 2.74 -10.40
N LYS A 56 -8.00 3.03 -10.99
CA LYS A 56 -7.20 1.99 -11.64
C LYS A 56 -6.35 1.23 -10.64
N PHE A 57 -6.13 1.80 -9.46
CA PHE A 57 -5.21 1.22 -8.49
C PHE A 57 -5.92 0.63 -7.28
N ILE A 58 -7.11 1.10 -6.96
CA ILE A 58 -7.86 0.55 -5.84
C ILE A 58 -8.16 -0.92 -6.13
N GLY A 59 -7.87 -1.77 -5.16
CA GLY A 59 -8.04 -3.21 -5.31
C GLY A 59 -6.77 -3.93 -5.72
N LYS A 60 -5.76 -3.18 -6.17
CA LYS A 60 -4.47 -3.80 -6.49
C LYS A 60 -3.63 -3.91 -5.24
N ILE A 61 -2.41 -4.39 -5.41
CA ILE A 61 -1.50 -4.66 -4.30
C ILE A 61 -0.38 -3.64 -4.29
N ALA A 62 -0.16 -3.04 -3.13
CA ALA A 62 0.98 -2.14 -2.93
C ALA A 62 2.11 -2.93 -2.30
N PHE A 63 3.28 -2.90 -2.94
CA PHE A 63 4.50 -3.44 -2.33
C PHE A 63 5.16 -2.29 -1.60
N ALA A 64 5.26 -2.40 -0.28
CA ALA A 64 5.76 -1.32 0.55
C ALA A 64 6.93 -1.78 1.39
N GLU A 65 7.86 -0.86 1.64
CA GLU A 65 8.95 -1.07 2.59
C GLU A 65 8.67 -0.20 3.80
N PHE A 66 9.02 -0.68 4.98
CA PHE A 66 8.77 0.05 6.20
C PHE A 66 9.82 -0.34 7.25
N ARG A 67 9.90 0.44 8.33
CA ARG A 67 10.94 0.18 9.32
C ARG A 67 10.50 -0.69 10.47
N CYS A 68 9.25 -0.54 10.87
CA CYS A 68 8.75 -1.29 12.03
C CYS A 68 7.24 -1.30 12.01
N ARG A 69 6.66 -2.07 12.89
CA ARG A 69 5.22 -2.00 13.14
C ARG A 69 5.04 -1.32 14.48
N SER A 70 3.99 -0.53 14.58
CA SER A 70 3.82 0.27 15.80
C SER A 70 2.36 0.31 16.22
N GLY A 71 2.17 0.64 17.49
CA GLY A 71 0.85 0.78 18.06
C GLY A 71 0.20 -0.54 18.38
N VAL A 72 -0.98 -0.45 18.97
CA VAL A 72 -1.75 -1.64 19.31
C VAL A 72 -2.14 -2.41 18.07
N LYS A 73 -2.35 -1.71 16.96
CA LYS A 73 -2.77 -2.34 15.72
C LYS A 73 -1.63 -2.96 14.92
N GLU A 74 -0.40 -2.72 15.37
CA GLU A 74 0.78 -3.30 14.72
C GLU A 74 0.82 -3.01 13.23
N VAL A 75 0.53 -1.77 12.86
CA VAL A 75 0.56 -1.37 11.47
C VAL A 75 1.96 -0.93 11.07
N PRO A 76 2.35 -1.14 9.81
CA PRO A 76 3.64 -0.67 9.33
C PRO A 76 3.79 0.84 9.51
N SER A 77 4.96 1.27 9.91
CA SER A 77 5.24 2.69 10.08
C SER A 77 6.60 3.04 9.50
N HIS A 78 6.76 4.31 9.19
CA HIS A 78 7.99 4.85 8.58
C HIS A 78 8.28 4.14 7.27
N GLY A 79 7.26 4.02 6.42
CA GLY A 79 7.43 3.31 5.18
C GLY A 79 6.87 4.03 3.98
N ASN A 80 7.10 3.42 2.82
CA ASN A 80 6.65 3.97 1.56
C ASN A 80 6.22 2.84 0.63
N VAL A 81 5.24 3.14 -0.21
CA VAL A 81 4.85 2.24 -1.28
C VAL A 81 5.89 2.35 -2.38
N ILE A 82 6.53 1.25 -2.71
CA ILE A 82 7.61 1.22 -3.67
C ILE A 82 7.08 0.98 -5.08
N LYS A 83 6.09 0.10 -5.21
CA LYS A 83 5.49 -0.19 -6.51
C LYS A 83 4.12 -0.79 -6.32
N ILE A 84 3.34 -0.82 -7.39
CA ILE A 84 2.00 -1.37 -7.39
C ILE A 84 2.01 -2.63 -8.26
N LEU A 85 1.44 -3.69 -7.72
CA LEU A 85 1.37 -4.97 -8.41
C LEU A 85 -0.05 -5.22 -8.86
N ASP A 86 -0.18 -5.87 -10.01
CA ASP A 86 -1.51 -6.15 -10.54
C ASP A 86 -2.15 -7.37 -9.91
N ASN A 87 -1.35 -8.24 -9.34
CA ASN A 87 -1.87 -9.50 -8.83
C ASN A 87 -2.58 -9.30 -7.52
N GLU A 88 -3.49 -10.21 -7.23
CA GLU A 88 -4.16 -10.19 -5.98
C GLU A 88 -3.24 -10.58 -4.89
N PRO A 89 -3.59 -10.22 -3.69
CA PRO A 89 -2.83 -10.58 -2.53
C PRO A 89 -2.87 -12.06 -2.44
N THR A 90 -1.95 -12.60 -2.01
CA THR A 90 -1.90 -13.80 -1.63
C THR A 90 -2.90 -14.62 -1.61
N ARG A 91 -3.00 -15.40 -2.29
CA ARG A 91 -3.78 -16.27 -2.14
C ARG A 91 -3.06 -17.29 -1.66
N LEU A 92 -3.34 -17.85 -1.00
CA LEU A 92 -2.64 -18.74 -0.40
C LEU A 92 -2.55 -19.87 -1.06
N PRO A 93 -2.22 -20.35 -1.28
CA PRO A 93 -1.96 -21.16 -2.00
C PRO A 93 -2.24 -22.13 -2.12
N ASN A 94 -2.40 -21.78 -2.29
CA ASN A 94 -2.39 -22.38 -2.60
C ASN A 94 -2.25 -23.11 -2.85
N ASN A 95 -2.18 -23.06 -2.85
CA ASN A 95 -1.75 -23.52 -3.18
C ASN A 95 -1.62 -24.21 -3.68
N ASN A 96 -1.59 -24.16 -3.69
CA ASN A 96 -1.22 -24.58 -4.28
C ASN A 96 -1.10 -25.02 -4.90
N GLU A 97 -1.07 -24.69 -4.83
CA GLU A 97 -0.78 -24.80 -5.44
C GLU A 97 -0.56 -25.29 -5.94
N GLU A 98 -0.58 -25.14 -5.68
CA GLU A 98 -0.20 -25.37 -6.14
C GLU A 98 -0.08 -25.98 -6.55
N GLU A 99 -0.23 -25.90 -6.22
CA GLU A 99 0.04 -26.38 -6.61
C GLU A 99 0.13 -26.87 -7.00
N SER A 100 0.09 -26.68 -6.71
CA SER A 100 0.38 -27.13 -7.21
C SER A 100 0.43 -27.45 -7.61
#